data_26706f3ddac7ebf8fd168ab4413fa2a7
#
_entry.id   26706f3ddac7ebf8fd168ab4413fa2a7
#
_cell.length_a   1.000
_cell.length_b   1.000
_cell.length_c   1.000
_cell.angle_alpha   90.00
_cell.angle_beta   90.00
_cell.angle_gamma   90.00
#
_symmetry.space_group_name_H-M   'P 1'
#
loop_
_entity.id
_entity.type
_entity.pdbx_description
1 polymer ?
#
loop_
_entity_poly.entity_id
_entity_poly.type
_entity_poly.pdbx_seq_one_letter_code
_entity_poly.pdbx_strand_id
1 'polypeptide(L)'
;VTTPNSVVSTDHVDLVRSGRYLLSDITLHIERGQHWVLLGANGAGKSTLLSMLGAFAHPTHGTVHVLGHQLGRVDMRELRAHIGHVNPRYRIGAPLTVRDVVLTGLTNTPEFVPRWSPTAGQVARADELIASLGMQKHSDALWPNLSQGERGRALIARALMAEPQLLLLDEPATGLDLAAREQLLTALDELRDTYPSLASILVTHHLEEIPTTTTHAVLIRDGRVIAQGPVADVLTTDNISECFDHPIEITRQRGRWVAQTRVPEAVG
;
A
#
# COMPACT_ATOMS: atom_id res chain seq x y z
N VAL A 1 4.74 22.30 7.66
CA VAL A 1 4.25 22.36 9.05
C VAL A 1 3.54 21.04 9.32
N THR A 2 4.16 20.15 10.12
CA THR A 2 3.54 18.90 10.52
C THR A 2 2.42 19.18 11.52
N THR A 3 1.18 18.90 11.12
CA THR A 3 0.04 18.92 12.06
C THR A 3 0.12 17.69 12.98
N PRO A 4 -0.45 17.72 14.20
CA PRO A 4 -0.45 16.58 15.13
C PRO A 4 -1.06 15.30 14.55
N ASN A 5 -1.84 15.41 13.48
CA ASN A 5 -2.53 14.30 12.81
C ASN A 5 -1.80 13.78 11.55
N SER A 6 -0.69 14.42 11.15
CA SER A 6 0.05 14.07 9.93
C SER A 6 0.80 12.75 10.07
N VAL A 7 0.56 11.83 9.14
CA VAL A 7 1.27 10.55 9.02
C VAL A 7 2.36 10.65 7.96
N VAL A 8 2.06 11.33 6.85
CA VAL A 8 3.02 11.60 5.76
C VAL A 8 2.91 13.06 5.37
N SER A 9 4.04 13.72 5.20
CA SER A 9 4.14 15.05 4.60
C SER A 9 5.37 15.12 3.72
N THR A 10 5.17 15.45 2.45
CA THR A 10 6.26 15.76 1.51
C THR A 10 6.13 17.20 1.06
N ASP A 11 7.26 17.86 0.88
CA ASP A 11 7.32 19.28 0.50
C ASP A 11 8.35 19.47 -0.62
N HIS A 12 7.86 19.76 -1.84
CA HIS A 12 8.64 19.95 -3.06
C HIS A 12 9.73 18.88 -3.27
N VAL A 13 9.34 17.62 -3.20
CA VAL A 13 10.29 16.51 -3.21
C VAL A 13 10.68 16.10 -4.62
N ASP A 14 11.99 16.07 -4.85
CA ASP A 14 12.62 15.47 -6.03
C ASP A 14 13.38 14.21 -5.65
N LEU A 15 13.34 13.21 -6.52
CA LEU A 15 14.26 12.08 -6.48
C LEU A 15 14.96 11.95 -7.84
N VAL A 16 16.29 12.18 -7.84
CA VAL A 16 17.13 12.10 -9.03
C VAL A 16 18.08 10.91 -8.90
N ARG A 17 18.15 10.07 -9.94
CA ARG A 17 19.15 9.00 -10.05
C ARG A 17 19.79 9.01 -11.43
N SER A 18 21.12 8.96 -11.46
CA SER A 18 21.92 9.00 -12.70
C SER A 18 21.52 10.15 -13.63
N GLY A 19 21.26 11.34 -13.06
CA GLY A 19 20.85 12.54 -13.81
C GLY A 19 19.39 12.55 -14.29
N ARG A 20 18.61 11.50 -14.00
CA ARG A 20 17.20 11.41 -14.39
C ARG A 20 16.29 11.64 -13.17
N TYR A 21 15.30 12.48 -13.33
CA TYR A 21 14.23 12.65 -12.34
C TYR A 21 13.33 11.41 -12.36
N LEU A 22 13.23 10.73 -11.22
CA LEU A 22 12.28 9.65 -10.99
C LEU A 22 11.01 10.17 -10.33
N LEU A 23 11.15 11.22 -9.52
CA LEU A 23 10.07 12.02 -8.94
C LEU A 23 10.45 13.50 -9.05
N SER A 24 9.49 14.36 -9.29
CA SER A 24 9.69 15.81 -9.44
C SER A 24 8.56 16.58 -8.80
N ASP A 25 8.91 17.46 -7.86
CA ASP A 25 8.00 18.39 -7.19
C ASP A 25 6.81 17.71 -6.49
N ILE A 26 7.08 16.62 -5.75
CA ILE A 26 6.04 15.87 -5.04
C ILE A 26 5.71 16.58 -3.72
N THR A 27 4.50 17.12 -3.63
CA THR A 27 3.92 17.65 -2.40
C THR A 27 2.66 16.88 -2.06
N LEU A 28 2.66 16.16 -0.91
CA LEU A 28 1.60 15.26 -0.48
C LEU A 28 1.42 15.36 1.04
N HIS A 29 0.18 15.33 1.49
CA HIS A 29 -0.15 15.32 2.92
C HIS A 29 -1.19 14.25 3.22
N ILE A 30 -0.86 13.34 4.14
CA ILE A 30 -1.71 12.21 4.55
C ILE A 30 -1.87 12.25 6.05
N GLU A 31 -3.11 12.13 6.52
CA GLU A 31 -3.47 12.14 7.93
C GLU A 31 -3.87 10.75 8.43
N ARG A 32 -3.91 10.59 9.75
CA ARG A 32 -4.39 9.38 10.41
C ARG A 32 -5.81 9.02 9.95
N GLY A 33 -6.05 7.73 9.75
CA GLY A 33 -7.36 7.21 9.33
C GLY A 33 -7.72 7.50 7.88
N GLN A 34 -6.83 8.11 7.08
CA GLN A 34 -7.03 8.25 5.65
C GLN A 34 -6.53 7.02 4.90
N HIS A 35 -7.33 6.58 3.94
CA HIS A 35 -7.01 5.46 3.05
C HIS A 35 -6.84 6.01 1.64
N TRP A 36 -5.61 6.01 1.16
CA TRP A 36 -5.22 6.58 -0.12
C TRP A 36 -5.00 5.50 -1.18
N VAL A 37 -5.39 5.81 -2.40
CA VAL A 37 -4.94 5.06 -3.58
C VAL A 37 -3.95 5.91 -4.39
N LEU A 38 -2.81 5.32 -4.74
CA LEU A 38 -1.80 5.88 -5.64
C LEU A 38 -1.91 5.19 -6.99
N LEU A 39 -2.40 5.91 -8.00
CA LEU A 39 -2.65 5.43 -9.35
C LEU A 39 -1.69 6.06 -10.35
N GLY A 40 -1.41 5.33 -11.42
CA GLY A 40 -0.61 5.78 -12.55
C GLY A 40 -0.15 4.62 -13.42
N ALA A 41 0.29 4.92 -14.62
CA ALA A 41 0.82 3.92 -15.54
C ALA A 41 2.07 3.23 -14.99
N ASN A 42 2.47 2.11 -15.60
CA ASN A 42 3.74 1.46 -15.26
C ASN A 42 4.91 2.40 -15.57
N GLY A 43 5.84 2.51 -14.63
CA GLY A 43 6.97 3.44 -14.74
C GLY A 43 6.68 4.89 -14.34
N ALA A 44 5.46 5.25 -13.93
CA ALA A 44 5.09 6.61 -13.54
C ALA A 44 5.77 7.13 -12.25
N GLY A 45 6.45 6.26 -11.48
CA GLY A 45 7.12 6.64 -10.23
C GLY A 45 6.45 6.13 -8.95
N LYS A 46 5.35 5.35 -9.04
CA LYS A 46 4.56 4.87 -7.88
C LYS A 46 5.41 4.12 -6.84
N SER A 47 6.09 3.05 -7.23
CA SER A 47 6.92 2.25 -6.30
C SER A 47 8.12 3.05 -5.79
N THR A 48 8.60 4.03 -6.56
CA THR A 48 9.65 4.95 -6.13
C THR A 48 9.17 5.86 -5.00
N LEU A 49 7.99 6.45 -5.15
CA LEU A 49 7.34 7.24 -4.10
C LEU A 49 7.07 6.37 -2.87
N LEU A 50 6.46 5.19 -3.07
CA LEU A 50 6.16 4.26 -1.98
C LEU A 50 7.43 3.84 -1.21
N SER A 51 8.53 3.57 -1.91
CA SER A 51 9.84 3.25 -1.29
C SER A 51 10.36 4.38 -0.40
N MET A 52 10.13 5.63 -0.78
CA MET A 52 10.49 6.80 0.03
C MET A 52 9.60 6.90 1.26
N LEU A 53 8.28 6.79 1.10
CA LEU A 53 7.32 6.81 2.21
C LEU A 53 7.48 5.63 3.17
N GLY A 54 7.99 4.49 2.68
CA GLY A 54 8.38 3.31 3.45
C GLY A 54 9.75 3.42 4.13
N ALA A 55 10.40 4.59 4.08
CA ALA A 55 11.72 4.82 4.65
C ALA A 55 12.83 3.90 4.08
N PHE A 56 12.75 3.57 2.77
CA PHE A 56 13.80 2.82 2.05
C PHE A 56 14.66 3.73 1.13
N ALA A 57 14.18 4.92 0.83
CA ALA A 57 14.89 5.90 -0.01
C ALA A 57 14.82 7.30 0.60
N HIS A 58 15.83 8.11 0.29
CA HIS A 58 15.88 9.53 0.67
C HIS A 58 15.57 10.41 -0.54
N PRO A 59 14.93 11.57 -0.35
CA PRO A 59 14.79 12.57 -1.41
C PRO A 59 16.14 13.13 -1.81
N THR A 60 16.26 13.59 -3.05
CA THR A 60 17.43 14.37 -3.53
C THR A 60 17.27 15.83 -3.12
N HIS A 61 16.05 16.39 -3.28
CA HIS A 61 15.69 17.72 -2.83
C HIS A 61 14.32 17.67 -2.14
N GLY A 62 13.98 18.74 -1.42
CA GLY A 62 12.76 18.82 -0.65
C GLY A 62 12.85 18.09 0.70
N THR A 63 11.72 17.97 1.39
CA THR A 63 11.66 17.30 2.69
C THR A 63 10.54 16.27 2.75
N VAL A 64 10.81 15.15 3.41
CA VAL A 64 9.84 14.08 3.67
C VAL A 64 9.77 13.84 5.17
N HIS A 65 8.56 13.90 5.71
CA HIS A 65 8.28 13.48 7.07
C HIS A 65 7.34 12.27 7.04
N VAL A 66 7.68 11.24 7.80
CA VAL A 66 6.85 10.05 7.99
C VAL A 66 6.71 9.81 9.48
N LEU A 67 5.48 9.68 9.97
CA LEU A 67 5.16 9.52 11.39
C LEU A 67 5.81 10.61 12.28
N GLY A 68 5.88 11.85 11.77
CA GLY A 68 6.49 12.99 12.46
C GLY A 68 8.02 13.06 12.37
N HIS A 69 8.69 12.08 11.78
CA HIS A 69 10.15 12.01 11.64
C HIS A 69 10.60 12.44 10.24
N GLN A 70 11.55 13.37 10.18
CA GLN A 70 12.16 13.78 8.91
C GLN A 70 13.15 12.73 8.41
N LEU A 71 12.98 12.23 7.19
CA LEU A 71 13.93 11.30 6.57
C LEU A 71 15.32 11.96 6.47
N GLY A 72 16.36 11.18 6.80
CA GLY A 72 17.73 11.67 6.89
C GLY A 72 18.13 12.24 8.27
N ARG A 73 17.17 12.37 9.21
CA ARG A 73 17.42 12.82 10.59
C ARG A 73 16.96 11.81 11.64
N VAL A 74 16.60 10.61 11.23
CA VAL A 74 16.08 9.51 12.08
C VAL A 74 16.74 8.20 11.65
N ASP A 75 16.83 7.24 12.57
CA ASP A 75 17.19 5.87 12.18
C ASP A 75 16.03 5.27 11.34
N MET A 76 16.33 5.03 10.08
CA MET A 76 15.38 4.49 9.12
C MET A 76 14.93 3.07 9.48
N ARG A 77 15.71 2.31 10.26
CA ARG A 77 15.32 0.96 10.69
C ARG A 77 14.29 1.04 11.80
N GLU A 78 14.47 1.94 12.77
CA GLU A 78 13.50 2.19 13.83
C GLU A 78 12.19 2.72 13.24
N LEU A 79 12.27 3.68 12.31
CA LEU A 79 11.08 4.21 11.64
C LEU A 79 10.30 3.13 10.91
N ARG A 80 10.99 2.23 10.19
CA ARG A 80 10.34 1.11 9.47
C ARG A 80 9.61 0.12 10.39
N ALA A 81 9.97 0.03 11.66
CA ALA A 81 9.25 -0.83 12.61
C ALA A 81 7.79 -0.38 12.83
N HIS A 82 7.47 0.89 12.54
CA HIS A 82 6.13 1.47 12.67
C HIS A 82 5.38 1.59 11.34
N ILE A 83 5.96 1.06 10.25
CA ILE A 83 5.40 1.08 8.90
C ILE A 83 5.17 -0.36 8.44
N GLY A 84 3.92 -0.73 8.21
CA GLY A 84 3.58 -2.00 7.58
C GLY A 84 3.83 -1.92 6.06
N HIS A 85 4.54 -2.87 5.50
CA HIS A 85 4.79 -2.93 4.07
C HIS A 85 4.38 -4.28 3.50
N VAL A 86 3.43 -4.28 2.58
CA VAL A 86 2.92 -5.44 1.86
C VAL A 86 3.37 -5.37 0.41
N ASN A 87 4.24 -6.30 0.02
CA ASN A 87 4.70 -6.44 -1.35
C ASN A 87 4.60 -7.92 -1.76
N PRO A 88 3.77 -8.30 -2.74
CA PRO A 88 3.62 -9.69 -3.18
C PRO A 88 4.92 -10.33 -3.67
N ARG A 89 5.90 -9.51 -4.07
CA ARG A 89 7.23 -9.98 -4.51
C ARG A 89 8.17 -10.27 -3.34
N TYR A 90 7.70 -10.13 -2.10
CA TYR A 90 8.49 -10.41 -0.91
C TYR A 90 8.86 -11.90 -0.85
N ARG A 91 10.17 -12.17 -0.84
CA ARG A 91 10.69 -13.53 -0.87
C ARG A 91 10.90 -14.05 0.55
N ILE A 92 10.17 -15.10 0.88
CA ILE A 92 10.37 -15.91 2.09
C ILE A 92 11.07 -17.18 1.63
N GLY A 93 12.34 -17.33 1.99
CA GLY A 93 13.19 -18.43 1.51
C GLY A 93 13.05 -19.72 2.30
N ALA A 94 12.65 -19.63 3.58
CA ALA A 94 12.48 -20.76 4.45
C ALA A 94 11.07 -21.37 4.34
N PRO A 95 10.89 -22.69 4.60
CA PRO A 95 9.58 -23.35 4.63
C PRO A 95 8.85 -23.03 5.95
N LEU A 96 8.58 -21.73 6.19
CA LEU A 96 7.85 -21.26 7.36
C LEU A 96 6.36 -21.55 7.24
N THR A 97 5.68 -21.74 8.38
CA THR A 97 4.21 -21.75 8.42
C THR A 97 3.65 -20.34 8.23
N VAL A 98 2.36 -20.21 7.92
CA VAL A 98 1.69 -18.89 7.87
C VAL A 98 1.87 -18.14 9.18
N ARG A 99 1.67 -18.82 10.32
CA ARG A 99 1.88 -18.23 11.65
C ARG A 99 3.31 -17.71 11.82
N ASP A 100 4.30 -18.50 11.41
CA ASP A 100 5.70 -18.11 11.50
C ASP A 100 5.96 -16.85 10.63
N VAL A 101 5.44 -16.84 9.40
CA VAL A 101 5.54 -15.66 8.51
C VAL A 101 4.94 -14.43 9.17
N VAL A 102 3.75 -14.54 9.76
CA VAL A 102 3.09 -13.41 10.44
C VAL A 102 3.94 -12.93 11.62
N LEU A 103 4.47 -13.83 12.43
CA LEU A 103 5.34 -13.52 13.56
C LEU A 103 6.62 -12.79 13.15
N THR A 104 7.19 -13.05 11.96
CA THR A 104 8.36 -12.30 11.46
C THR A 104 8.09 -10.81 11.23
N GLY A 105 6.82 -10.40 11.25
CA GLY A 105 6.44 -8.98 11.22
C GLY A 105 6.99 -8.18 12.41
N LEU A 106 7.13 -8.81 13.58
CA LEU A 106 7.69 -8.18 14.79
C LEU A 106 9.19 -7.86 14.65
N THR A 107 9.93 -8.66 13.89
CA THR A 107 11.36 -8.47 13.68
C THR A 107 11.68 -7.76 12.37
N ASN A 108 10.65 -7.58 11.53
CA ASN A 108 10.76 -7.04 10.17
C ASN A 108 11.82 -7.75 9.31
N THR A 109 11.95 -9.07 9.48
CA THR A 109 12.89 -9.95 8.77
C THR A 109 12.16 -10.96 7.90
N PRO A 110 12.77 -11.51 6.81
CA PRO A 110 12.14 -12.55 5.99
C PRO A 110 12.16 -13.93 6.66
N GLU A 111 12.93 -14.09 7.73
CA GLU A 111 13.17 -15.35 8.45
C GLU A 111 13.16 -15.11 9.94
N PHE A 112 13.01 -16.18 10.72
CA PHE A 112 13.18 -16.07 12.17
C PHE A 112 14.60 -15.62 12.53
N VAL A 113 14.70 -14.64 13.42
CA VAL A 113 15.98 -14.23 14.00
C VAL A 113 16.49 -15.37 14.87
N PRO A 114 17.76 -15.83 14.71
CA PRO A 114 18.33 -16.87 15.56
C PRO A 114 18.17 -16.57 17.04
N ARG A 115 17.71 -17.55 17.82
CA ARG A 115 17.48 -17.44 19.29
C ARG A 115 16.32 -16.52 19.69
N TRP A 116 15.55 -15.96 18.76
CA TRP A 116 14.31 -15.27 19.07
C TRP A 116 13.16 -16.30 19.19
N SER A 117 12.34 -16.15 20.20
CA SER A 117 11.14 -16.96 20.40
C SER A 117 9.97 -16.04 20.72
N PRO A 118 8.82 -16.18 20.02
CA PRO A 118 7.64 -15.39 20.31
C PRO A 118 7.07 -15.74 21.69
N THR A 119 6.50 -14.76 22.36
CA THR A 119 5.72 -14.97 23.59
C THR A 119 4.35 -15.59 23.23
N ALA A 120 3.68 -16.20 24.23
CA ALA A 120 2.33 -16.73 24.04
C ALA A 120 1.32 -15.66 23.56
N GLY A 121 1.46 -14.41 24.06
CA GLY A 121 0.63 -13.28 23.61
C GLY A 121 0.88 -12.90 22.15
N GLN A 122 2.12 -12.94 21.68
CA GLN A 122 2.46 -12.68 20.28
C GLN A 122 1.92 -13.77 19.35
N VAL A 123 1.96 -15.04 19.78
CA VAL A 123 1.37 -16.15 19.03
C VAL A 123 -0.15 -16.00 18.95
N ALA A 124 -0.83 -15.70 20.06
CA ALA A 124 -2.26 -15.46 20.07
C ALA A 124 -2.66 -14.28 19.15
N ARG A 125 -1.89 -13.18 19.18
CA ARG A 125 -2.11 -12.05 18.28
C ARG A 125 -1.93 -12.42 16.80
N ALA A 126 -0.93 -13.24 16.48
CA ALA A 126 -0.75 -13.74 15.10
C ALA A 126 -1.95 -14.57 14.64
N ASP A 127 -2.47 -15.46 15.49
CA ASP A 127 -3.64 -16.28 15.19
C ASP A 127 -4.92 -15.43 15.02
N GLU A 128 -5.11 -14.38 15.83
CA GLU A 128 -6.21 -13.41 15.66
C GLU A 128 -6.14 -12.71 14.31
N LEU A 129 -4.95 -12.21 13.91
CA LEU A 129 -4.74 -11.55 12.62
C LEU A 129 -4.96 -12.50 11.44
N ILE A 130 -4.49 -13.74 11.53
CA ILE A 130 -4.72 -14.77 10.53
C ILE A 130 -6.23 -15.07 10.40
N ALA A 131 -6.93 -15.15 11.50
CA ALA A 131 -8.38 -15.41 11.53
C ALA A 131 -9.18 -14.24 10.94
N SER A 132 -8.83 -12.99 11.29
CA SER A 132 -9.49 -11.78 10.76
C SER A 132 -9.38 -11.63 9.24
N LEU A 133 -8.34 -12.22 8.65
CA LEU A 133 -8.12 -12.24 7.18
C LEU A 133 -8.65 -13.53 6.53
N GLY A 134 -9.50 -14.29 7.21
CA GLY A 134 -10.14 -15.50 6.68
C GLY A 134 -9.18 -16.67 6.45
N MET A 135 -8.02 -16.68 7.13
CA MET A 135 -6.97 -17.70 6.93
C MET A 135 -6.79 -18.67 8.10
N GLN A 136 -7.73 -18.73 9.03
CA GLN A 136 -7.61 -19.57 10.24
C GLN A 136 -7.27 -21.04 9.94
N LYS A 137 -7.83 -21.62 8.87
CA LYS A 137 -7.56 -23.02 8.46
C LYS A 137 -6.16 -23.23 7.87
N HIS A 138 -5.45 -22.16 7.57
CA HIS A 138 -4.12 -22.17 6.94
C HIS A 138 -2.99 -21.77 7.90
N SER A 139 -3.27 -21.59 9.21
CA SER A 139 -2.26 -21.10 10.17
C SER A 139 -0.99 -21.95 10.19
N ASP A 140 -1.13 -23.28 10.07
CA ASP A 140 -0.04 -24.22 10.07
C ASP A 140 0.39 -24.66 8.66
N ALA A 141 -0.23 -24.10 7.60
CA ALA A 141 0.15 -24.38 6.22
C ALA A 141 1.53 -23.79 5.91
N LEU A 142 2.34 -24.53 5.15
CA LEU A 142 3.65 -24.05 4.73
C LEU A 142 3.53 -22.98 3.63
N TRP A 143 4.31 -21.92 3.76
CA TRP A 143 4.36 -20.79 2.81
C TRP A 143 4.46 -21.21 1.32
N PRO A 144 5.32 -22.17 0.93
CA PRO A 144 5.41 -22.58 -0.48
C PRO A 144 4.12 -23.13 -1.06
N ASN A 145 3.24 -23.69 -0.22
CA ASN A 145 2.01 -24.36 -0.63
C ASN A 145 0.81 -23.42 -0.78
N LEU A 146 0.98 -22.14 -0.43
CA LEU A 146 -0.09 -21.16 -0.48
C LEU A 146 -0.31 -20.65 -1.91
N SER A 147 -1.57 -20.42 -2.27
CA SER A 147 -1.95 -19.62 -3.43
C SER A 147 -1.47 -18.15 -3.30
N GLN A 148 -1.43 -17.42 -4.39
CA GLN A 148 -1.05 -16.00 -4.37
C GLN A 148 -1.99 -15.17 -3.47
N GLY A 149 -3.29 -15.43 -3.48
CA GLY A 149 -4.26 -14.74 -2.63
C GLY A 149 -4.06 -15.02 -1.14
N GLU A 150 -3.76 -16.27 -0.77
CA GLU A 150 -3.42 -16.62 0.61
C GLU A 150 -2.11 -15.96 1.05
N ARG A 151 -1.10 -15.93 0.18
CA ARG A 151 0.16 -15.21 0.45
C ARG A 151 -0.08 -13.71 0.66
N GLY A 152 -0.90 -13.08 -0.17
CA GLY A 152 -1.26 -11.66 -0.03
C GLY A 152 -1.88 -11.37 1.34
N ARG A 153 -2.87 -12.16 1.76
CA ARG A 153 -3.52 -12.01 3.07
C ARG A 153 -2.55 -12.28 4.23
N ALA A 154 -1.72 -13.30 4.13
CA ALA A 154 -0.68 -13.57 5.15
C ALA A 154 0.34 -12.42 5.28
N LEU A 155 0.71 -11.77 4.16
CA LEU A 155 1.58 -10.59 4.19
C LEU A 155 0.90 -9.37 4.82
N ILE A 156 -0.42 -9.21 4.67
CA ILE A 156 -1.17 -8.18 5.39
C ILE A 156 -1.17 -8.48 6.89
N ALA A 157 -1.48 -9.71 7.31
CA ALA A 157 -1.40 -10.12 8.72
C ALA A 157 0.00 -9.84 9.29
N ARG A 158 1.04 -10.21 8.54
CA ARG A 158 2.43 -9.93 8.90
C ARG A 158 2.70 -8.43 9.08
N ALA A 159 2.22 -7.60 8.17
CA ALA A 159 2.40 -6.16 8.25
C ALA A 159 1.68 -5.53 9.46
N LEU A 160 0.51 -6.08 9.83
CA LEU A 160 -0.28 -5.62 10.97
C LEU A 160 0.27 -6.11 12.32
N MET A 161 1.15 -7.13 12.32
CA MET A 161 1.68 -7.73 13.55
C MET A 161 2.46 -6.74 14.42
N ALA A 162 3.12 -5.74 13.81
CA ALA A 162 3.85 -4.68 14.48
C ALA A 162 2.99 -3.46 14.86
N GLU A 163 1.66 -3.54 14.71
CA GLU A 163 0.72 -2.45 14.99
C GLU A 163 1.12 -1.13 14.28
N PRO A 164 1.29 -1.15 12.96
CA PRO A 164 1.79 0.00 12.23
C PRO A 164 0.81 1.18 12.28
N GLN A 165 1.34 2.39 12.19
CA GLN A 165 0.54 3.61 12.02
C GLN A 165 0.31 3.96 10.54
N LEU A 166 1.13 3.41 9.65
CA LEU A 166 1.06 3.55 8.20
C LEU A 166 1.19 2.17 7.54
N LEU A 167 0.26 1.82 6.67
CA LEU A 167 0.27 0.59 5.89
C LEU A 167 0.48 0.91 4.40
N LEU A 168 1.54 0.39 3.83
CA LEU A 168 1.89 0.53 2.42
C LEU A 168 1.64 -0.79 1.69
N LEU A 169 0.83 -0.76 0.63
CA LEU A 169 0.46 -1.92 -0.17
C LEU A 169 0.90 -1.69 -1.62
N ASP A 170 1.96 -2.39 -2.04
CA ASP A 170 2.55 -2.25 -3.38
C ASP A 170 1.99 -3.30 -4.33
N GLU A 171 0.96 -2.94 -5.09
CA GLU A 171 0.26 -3.80 -6.05
C GLU A 171 -0.17 -5.17 -5.43
N PRO A 172 -0.90 -5.17 -4.30
CA PRO A 172 -1.16 -6.38 -3.53
C PRO A 172 -2.06 -7.40 -4.24
N ALA A 173 -2.80 -6.98 -5.27
CA ALA A 173 -3.69 -7.83 -6.05
C ALA A 173 -3.02 -8.44 -7.30
N THR A 174 -1.75 -8.15 -7.55
CA THR A 174 -1.03 -8.65 -8.73
C THR A 174 -1.02 -10.19 -8.78
N GLY A 175 -1.50 -10.73 -9.90
CA GLY A 175 -1.52 -12.18 -10.15
C GLY A 175 -2.63 -12.94 -9.42
N LEU A 176 -3.58 -12.24 -8.80
CA LEU A 176 -4.76 -12.85 -8.20
C LEU A 176 -5.83 -13.15 -9.25
N ASP A 177 -6.54 -14.26 -9.09
CA ASP A 177 -7.80 -14.48 -9.77
C ASP A 177 -8.90 -13.56 -9.22
N LEU A 178 -10.06 -13.54 -9.86
CA LEU A 178 -11.18 -12.68 -9.49
C LEU A 178 -11.62 -12.90 -8.04
N ALA A 179 -11.75 -14.16 -7.60
CA ALA A 179 -12.23 -14.49 -6.26
C ALA A 179 -11.23 -14.06 -5.18
N ALA A 180 -9.94 -14.34 -5.39
CA ALA A 180 -8.88 -13.95 -4.46
C ALA A 180 -8.72 -12.43 -4.37
N ARG A 181 -8.89 -11.70 -5.49
CA ARG A 181 -8.90 -10.24 -5.51
C ARG A 181 -10.06 -9.69 -4.68
N GLU A 182 -11.27 -10.17 -4.88
CA GLU A 182 -12.44 -9.69 -4.12
C GLU A 182 -12.30 -10.00 -2.62
N GLN A 183 -11.78 -11.16 -2.25
CA GLN A 183 -11.48 -11.48 -0.85
C GLN A 183 -10.44 -10.53 -0.24
N LEU A 184 -9.38 -10.19 -1.00
CA LEU A 184 -8.38 -9.22 -0.57
C LEU A 184 -8.99 -7.84 -0.34
N LEU A 185 -9.82 -7.37 -1.27
CA LEU A 185 -10.45 -6.05 -1.18
C LEU A 185 -11.45 -5.97 -0.03
N THR A 186 -12.22 -7.03 0.21
CA THR A 186 -13.09 -7.14 1.40
C THR A 186 -12.27 -7.04 2.69
N ALA A 187 -11.15 -7.77 2.78
CA ALA A 187 -10.27 -7.69 3.94
C ALA A 187 -9.67 -6.28 4.14
N LEU A 188 -9.33 -5.56 3.06
CA LEU A 188 -8.87 -4.18 3.15
C LEU A 188 -9.98 -3.22 3.58
N ASP A 189 -11.23 -3.43 3.13
CA ASP A 189 -12.37 -2.64 3.57
C ASP A 189 -12.63 -2.82 5.07
N GLU A 190 -12.50 -4.04 5.62
CA GLU A 190 -12.68 -4.35 7.05
C GLU A 190 -11.59 -3.74 7.95
N LEU A 191 -10.38 -3.49 7.42
CA LEU A 191 -9.30 -2.87 8.19
C LEU A 191 -9.64 -1.47 8.68
N ARG A 192 -10.43 -0.70 7.95
CA ARG A 192 -10.85 0.65 8.35
C ARG A 192 -11.63 0.64 9.65
N ASP A 193 -12.56 -0.30 9.80
CA ASP A 193 -13.41 -0.37 10.98
C ASP A 193 -12.65 -0.97 12.18
N THR A 194 -11.72 -1.89 11.90
CA THR A 194 -10.90 -2.53 12.92
C THR A 194 -9.78 -1.62 13.44
N TYR A 195 -9.19 -0.80 12.55
CA TYR A 195 -8.05 0.09 12.86
C TYR A 195 -8.33 1.53 12.41
N PRO A 196 -9.25 2.28 13.05
CA PRO A 196 -9.74 3.57 12.56
C PRO A 196 -8.67 4.68 12.49
N SER A 197 -7.55 4.54 13.20
CA SER A 197 -6.42 5.48 13.13
C SER A 197 -5.32 5.06 12.15
N LEU A 198 -5.40 3.87 11.56
CA LEU A 198 -4.44 3.40 10.57
C LEU A 198 -4.56 4.22 9.28
N ALA A 199 -3.47 4.82 8.84
CA ALA A 199 -3.40 5.36 7.48
C ALA A 199 -2.91 4.29 6.50
N SER A 200 -3.44 4.25 5.28
CA SER A 200 -2.95 3.31 4.27
C SER A 200 -2.75 3.97 2.90
N ILE A 201 -1.78 3.44 2.15
CA ILE A 201 -1.55 3.81 0.76
C ILE A 201 -1.53 2.52 -0.06
N LEU A 202 -2.52 2.35 -0.92
CA LEU A 202 -2.62 1.28 -1.89
C LEU A 202 -2.08 1.77 -3.23
N VAL A 203 -1.04 1.12 -3.73
CA VAL A 203 -0.54 1.35 -5.10
C VAL A 203 -1.18 0.34 -6.04
N THR A 204 -1.76 0.81 -7.11
CA THR A 204 -2.28 -0.01 -8.20
C THR A 204 -2.27 0.75 -9.52
N HIS A 205 -2.48 0.05 -10.62
CA HIS A 205 -2.77 0.60 -11.94
C HIS A 205 -4.14 0.14 -12.47
N HIS A 206 -4.95 -0.50 -11.60
CA HIS A 206 -6.28 -1.01 -11.91
C HIS A 206 -7.34 -0.33 -11.03
N LEU A 207 -8.33 0.30 -11.64
CA LEU A 207 -9.40 0.99 -10.91
C LEU A 207 -10.31 0.04 -10.13
N GLU A 208 -10.51 -1.16 -10.64
CA GLU A 208 -11.29 -2.21 -9.98
C GLU A 208 -10.65 -2.78 -8.71
N GLU A 209 -9.37 -2.48 -8.46
CA GLU A 209 -8.65 -2.86 -7.24
C GLU A 209 -8.75 -1.83 -6.11
N ILE A 210 -9.52 -0.77 -6.29
CA ILE A 210 -9.73 0.26 -5.28
C ILE A 210 -10.78 -0.19 -4.28
N PRO A 211 -10.44 -0.34 -2.97
CA PRO A 211 -11.41 -0.63 -1.91
C PRO A 211 -12.51 0.42 -1.82
N THR A 212 -13.70 0.00 -1.37
CA THR A 212 -14.84 0.92 -1.23
C THR A 212 -14.64 1.96 -0.13
N THR A 213 -13.79 1.63 0.85
CA THR A 213 -13.41 2.48 1.98
C THR A 213 -12.32 3.50 1.66
N THR A 214 -11.78 3.51 0.43
CA THR A 214 -10.78 4.51 -0.02
C THR A 214 -11.35 5.92 0.12
N THR A 215 -10.62 6.78 0.82
CA THR A 215 -11.04 8.17 1.12
C THR A 215 -10.43 9.17 0.16
N HIS A 216 -9.18 8.96 -0.25
CA HIS A 216 -8.40 9.89 -1.06
C HIS A 216 -7.69 9.17 -2.21
N ALA A 217 -7.32 9.93 -3.22
CA ALA A 217 -6.53 9.44 -4.33
C ALA A 217 -5.39 10.42 -4.68
N VAL A 218 -4.32 9.88 -5.22
CA VAL A 218 -3.27 10.63 -5.89
C VAL A 218 -2.95 9.96 -7.22
N LEU A 219 -2.96 10.77 -8.29
CA LEU A 219 -2.62 10.35 -9.64
C LEU A 219 -1.23 10.84 -9.98
N ILE A 220 -0.37 9.90 -10.43
CA ILE A 220 1.01 10.21 -10.79
C ILE A 220 1.29 9.84 -12.25
N ARG A 221 1.92 10.76 -12.97
CA ARG A 221 2.40 10.58 -14.35
C ARG A 221 3.79 11.16 -14.48
N ASP A 222 4.72 10.44 -15.08
CA ASP A 222 6.10 10.89 -15.35
C ASP A 222 6.81 11.48 -14.12
N GLY A 223 6.59 10.86 -12.96
CA GLY A 223 7.19 11.29 -11.68
C GLY A 223 6.55 12.54 -11.07
N ARG A 224 5.40 13.02 -11.55
CA ARG A 224 4.70 14.20 -11.06
C ARG A 224 3.28 13.87 -10.60
N VAL A 225 2.82 14.52 -9.56
CA VAL A 225 1.41 14.47 -9.17
C VAL A 225 0.61 15.36 -10.11
N ILE A 226 -0.43 14.78 -10.76
CA ILE A 226 -1.33 15.51 -11.64
C ILE A 226 -2.65 15.85 -10.98
N ALA A 227 -3.09 15.02 -10.01
CA ALA A 227 -4.27 15.30 -9.20
C ALA A 227 -4.14 14.59 -7.85
N GLN A 228 -4.64 15.20 -6.78
CA GLN A 228 -4.70 14.61 -5.44
C GLN A 228 -5.83 15.22 -4.61
N GLY A 229 -6.39 14.45 -3.69
CA GLY A 229 -7.46 14.90 -2.80
C GLY A 229 -8.50 13.82 -2.52
N PRO A 230 -9.74 14.20 -2.11
CA PRO A 230 -10.84 13.27 -1.93
C PRO A 230 -11.06 12.40 -3.18
N VAL A 231 -11.28 11.10 -2.97
CA VAL A 231 -11.33 10.14 -4.07
C VAL A 231 -12.39 10.47 -5.13
N ALA A 232 -13.51 11.03 -4.71
CA ALA A 232 -14.60 11.40 -5.63
C ALA A 232 -14.24 12.59 -6.54
N ASP A 233 -13.38 13.49 -6.07
CA ASP A 233 -12.98 14.69 -6.81
C ASP A 233 -11.81 14.38 -7.76
N VAL A 234 -10.96 13.41 -7.40
CA VAL A 234 -9.76 13.04 -8.15
C VAL A 234 -10.04 12.01 -9.23
N LEU A 235 -10.86 10.99 -8.92
CA LEU A 235 -11.18 9.93 -9.89
C LEU A 235 -12.30 10.40 -10.82
N THR A 236 -11.91 11.19 -11.82
CA THR A 236 -12.75 11.66 -12.91
C THR A 236 -12.30 11.07 -14.25
N THR A 237 -13.18 10.99 -15.24
CA THR A 237 -12.86 10.54 -16.59
C THR A 237 -11.69 11.33 -17.18
N ASP A 238 -11.65 12.64 -16.99
CA ASP A 238 -10.61 13.51 -17.55
C ASP A 238 -9.26 13.27 -16.87
N ASN A 239 -9.21 13.26 -15.54
CA ASN A 239 -7.98 13.02 -14.79
C ASN A 239 -7.40 11.61 -15.05
N ILE A 240 -8.25 10.59 -15.15
CA ILE A 240 -7.82 9.23 -15.47
C ILE A 240 -7.32 9.15 -16.92
N SER A 241 -8.01 9.77 -17.86
CA SER A 241 -7.56 9.82 -19.27
C SER A 241 -6.20 10.52 -19.37
N GLU A 242 -6.00 11.62 -18.67
CA GLU A 242 -4.71 12.31 -18.59
C GLU A 242 -3.63 11.43 -17.95
N CYS A 243 -3.94 10.80 -16.82
CA CYS A 243 -3.00 9.96 -16.06
C CYS A 243 -2.45 8.79 -16.88
N PHE A 244 -3.32 8.15 -17.67
CA PHE A 244 -2.96 6.97 -18.45
C PHE A 244 -2.67 7.27 -19.93
N ASP A 245 -2.72 8.54 -20.35
CA ASP A 245 -2.50 8.99 -21.73
C ASP A 245 -3.40 8.24 -22.73
N HIS A 246 -4.63 7.97 -22.34
CA HIS A 246 -5.59 7.24 -23.14
C HIS A 246 -7.03 7.66 -22.79
N PRO A 247 -7.95 7.79 -23.78
CA PRO A 247 -9.34 8.14 -23.51
C PRO A 247 -10.02 6.99 -22.74
N ILE A 248 -10.18 7.15 -21.44
CA ILE A 248 -10.78 6.20 -20.52
C ILE A 248 -12.00 6.86 -19.88
N GLU A 249 -13.15 6.24 -20.01
CA GLU A 249 -14.35 6.58 -19.26
C GLU A 249 -14.39 5.76 -17.98
N ILE A 250 -14.70 6.42 -16.85
CA ILE A 250 -14.88 5.73 -15.57
C ILE A 250 -16.30 5.93 -15.04
N THR A 251 -16.81 4.90 -14.42
CA THR A 251 -18.10 4.91 -13.73
C THR A 251 -17.96 4.30 -12.34
N ARG A 252 -18.92 4.62 -11.46
CA ARG A 252 -18.98 4.00 -10.13
C ARG A 252 -20.21 3.12 -10.03
N GLN A 253 -20.02 1.81 -9.87
CA GLN A 253 -21.09 0.83 -9.78
C GLN A 253 -21.04 0.13 -8.41
N ARG A 254 -22.12 0.22 -7.63
CA ARG A 254 -22.20 -0.38 -6.27
C ARG A 254 -20.99 -0.05 -5.38
N GLY A 255 -20.49 1.19 -5.46
CA GLY A 255 -19.33 1.66 -4.70
C GLY A 255 -17.96 1.36 -5.32
N ARG A 256 -17.89 0.55 -6.38
CA ARG A 256 -16.65 0.15 -7.07
C ARG A 256 -16.44 0.95 -8.33
N TRP A 257 -15.18 1.22 -8.67
CA TRP A 257 -14.80 1.90 -9.91
C TRP A 257 -14.67 0.90 -11.04
N VAL A 258 -15.17 1.30 -12.21
CA VAL A 258 -15.10 0.53 -13.45
C VAL A 258 -14.55 1.46 -14.53
N ALA A 259 -13.58 0.96 -15.28
CA ALA A 259 -12.97 1.69 -16.40
C ALA A 259 -13.25 0.98 -17.72
N GLN A 260 -13.50 1.76 -18.76
CA GLN A 260 -13.65 1.27 -20.14
C GLN A 260 -13.07 2.28 -21.14
N THR A 261 -12.65 1.83 -22.29
CA THR A 261 -12.23 2.75 -23.36
C THR A 261 -13.42 3.62 -23.79
N ARG A 262 -13.22 4.93 -23.82
CA ARG A 262 -14.22 5.86 -24.36
C ARG A 262 -14.31 5.66 -25.87
N VAL A 263 -15.38 5.05 -26.32
CA VAL A 263 -15.66 4.93 -27.76
C VAL A 263 -16.19 6.29 -28.25
N PRO A 264 -15.58 6.92 -29.27
CA PRO A 264 -16.17 8.13 -29.87
C PRO A 264 -17.60 7.82 -30.29
N GLU A 265 -18.57 8.69 -29.95
CA GLU A 265 -19.90 8.60 -30.49
C GLU A 265 -19.78 8.62 -32.04
N ALA A 266 -20.32 7.59 -32.70
CA ALA A 266 -20.37 7.58 -34.13
C ALA A 266 -21.16 8.83 -34.56
N VAL A 267 -20.47 9.77 -35.24
CA VAL A 267 -21.14 10.95 -35.84
C VAL A 267 -22.13 10.40 -36.85
N GLY A 268 -23.43 10.41 -36.48
CA GLY A 268 -24.54 10.05 -37.33
C GLY A 268 -24.80 11.11 -38.39
#